data_06cd0c792f9dfd35e1d23889d09bd8a4
#
_entry.id   06cd0c792f9dfd35e1d23889d09bd8a4
#
_cell.length_a   1.000
_cell.length_b   1.000
_cell.length_c   1.000
_cell.angle_alpha   90.00
_cell.angle_beta   90.00
_cell.angle_gamma   90.00
#
_symmetry.space_group_name_H-M   'P 1'
#
loop_
_entity.id
_entity.type
_entity.pdbx_description
1 polymer ?
#
loop_
_entity_poly.entity_id
_entity_poly.type
_entity_poly.pdbx_seq_one_letter_code
_entity_poly.pdbx_strand_id
1 'polypeptide(L)'
;KGEFIKKISRRAKYILIKFNNGTLVMHLGMSGSVSVVPSIEALKKHHHFELVLDNATSMRFHDPRRFGSILWQNNNEQLNLFKNLGPEPLSSEFDDEILYLSSRGRKKNIKTFIMDSNIVVGVGNIYASESLFQAGISPKRAAGKTSKKRYQALTQCIKIILSEAIKNGGTTLNDFSNIDGKPGYFSQVLSVYGRN
;
A
#
# COMPACT_ATOMS: atom_id res chain seq x y z
N LYS A 1 23.90 -11.50 -10.13
CA LYS A 1 23.81 -12.96 -9.98
C LYS A 1 24.56 -13.36 -8.71
N GLY A 2 24.06 -14.40 -7.98
CA GLY A 2 24.72 -14.90 -6.78
C GLY A 2 24.57 -14.00 -5.54
N GLU A 3 23.68 -13.02 -5.56
CA GLU A 3 23.41 -12.15 -4.42
C GLU A 3 22.38 -12.79 -3.47
N PHE A 4 22.62 -12.64 -2.17
CA PHE A 4 21.70 -13.13 -1.15
C PHE A 4 20.68 -12.09 -0.78
N ILE A 5 19.41 -12.50 -0.63
CA ILE A 5 18.35 -11.68 -0.04
C ILE A 5 18.63 -11.57 1.46
N LYS A 6 18.91 -10.38 1.93
CA LYS A 6 19.22 -10.09 3.35
C LYS A 6 17.96 -9.82 4.17
N LYS A 7 17.00 -9.12 3.58
CA LYS A 7 15.78 -8.71 4.27
C LYS A 7 14.69 -8.38 3.25
N ILE A 8 13.46 -8.75 3.59
CA ILE A 8 12.26 -8.28 2.91
C ILE A 8 11.52 -7.37 3.88
N SER A 9 11.09 -6.20 3.42
CA SER A 9 10.36 -5.22 4.22
C SER A 9 9.40 -4.44 3.34
N ARG A 10 8.59 -3.59 3.97
CA ARG A 10 7.64 -2.71 3.28
C ARG A 10 7.80 -1.27 3.78
N ARG A 11 7.68 -0.32 2.88
CA ARG A 11 7.46 1.09 3.19
C ARG A 11 6.32 1.62 2.32
N ALA A 12 5.30 2.18 2.92
CA ALA A 12 4.09 2.59 2.20
C ALA A 12 3.50 1.42 1.37
N LYS A 13 3.35 1.59 0.07
CA LYS A 13 2.89 0.58 -0.89
C LYS A 13 4.05 -0.05 -1.68
N TYR A 14 5.29 0.08 -1.19
CA TYR A 14 6.49 -0.48 -1.82
C TYR A 14 6.97 -1.71 -1.06
N ILE A 15 7.28 -2.78 -1.78
CA ILE A 15 8.01 -3.95 -1.29
C ILE A 15 9.50 -3.65 -1.50
N LEU A 16 10.31 -3.91 -0.47
CA LEU A 16 11.74 -3.66 -0.43
C LEU A 16 12.47 -4.97 -0.21
N ILE A 17 13.21 -5.44 -1.20
CA ILE A 17 14.05 -6.64 -1.10
C ILE A 17 15.51 -6.19 -1.05
N LYS A 18 16.12 -6.29 0.12
CA LYS A 18 17.49 -5.86 0.38
C LYS A 18 18.50 -6.94 0.03
N PHE A 19 19.51 -6.55 -0.74
CA PHE A 19 20.70 -7.33 -1.09
C PHE A 19 21.97 -6.70 -0.49
N ASN A 20 23.15 -7.28 -0.74
CA ASN A 20 24.42 -6.70 -0.26
C ASN A 20 24.70 -5.32 -0.87
N ASN A 21 24.46 -5.17 -2.16
CA ASN A 21 24.87 -4.00 -2.96
C ASN A 21 23.73 -3.02 -3.24
N GLY A 22 22.50 -3.34 -2.83
CA GLY A 22 21.36 -2.47 -3.08
C GLY A 22 20.02 -3.02 -2.59
N THR A 23 18.95 -2.40 -3.04
CA THR A 23 17.58 -2.78 -2.71
C THR A 23 16.74 -2.77 -3.98
N LEU A 24 16.05 -3.87 -4.24
CA LEU A 24 14.99 -3.92 -5.24
C LEU A 24 13.74 -3.32 -4.62
N VAL A 25 13.21 -2.27 -5.24
CA VAL A 25 12.03 -1.53 -4.81
C VAL A 25 10.90 -1.81 -5.78
N MET A 26 9.81 -2.38 -5.29
CA MET A 26 8.68 -2.80 -6.13
C MET A 26 7.40 -2.09 -5.69
N HIS A 27 6.64 -1.55 -6.64
CA HIS A 27 5.29 -1.03 -6.44
C HIS A 27 4.34 -1.78 -7.37
N LEU A 28 3.28 -2.35 -6.82
CA LEU A 28 2.36 -3.20 -7.59
C LEU A 28 1.40 -2.42 -8.49
N GLY A 29 1.32 -1.11 -8.33
CA GLY A 29 0.38 -0.29 -9.09
C GLY A 29 -1.06 -0.60 -8.72
N MET A 30 -1.88 -0.84 -9.73
CA MET A 30 -3.32 -1.11 -9.58
C MET A 30 -3.71 -2.56 -9.91
N SER A 31 -2.95 -3.26 -10.73
CA SER A 31 -3.21 -4.62 -11.20
C SER A 31 -2.01 -5.56 -11.06
N GLY A 32 -0.91 -5.04 -10.53
CA GLY A 32 0.29 -5.83 -10.35
C GLY A 32 0.14 -6.84 -9.23
N SER A 33 0.68 -8.03 -9.45
CA SER A 33 0.80 -9.09 -8.47
C SER A 33 2.18 -9.72 -8.51
N VAL A 34 2.58 -10.29 -7.38
CA VAL A 34 3.83 -11.05 -7.27
C VAL A 34 3.48 -12.48 -6.89
N SER A 35 4.05 -13.44 -7.59
CA SER A 35 3.92 -14.86 -7.29
C SER A 35 5.30 -15.51 -7.20
N VAL A 36 5.39 -16.58 -6.41
CA VAL A 36 6.56 -17.47 -6.40
C VAL A 36 6.12 -18.80 -6.98
N VAL A 37 6.76 -19.19 -8.07
CA VAL A 37 6.40 -20.37 -8.86
C VAL A 37 7.65 -21.16 -9.20
N PRO A 38 7.55 -22.45 -9.57
CA PRO A 38 8.69 -23.21 -10.11
C PRO A 38 9.30 -22.50 -11.31
N SER A 39 10.64 -22.37 -11.34
CA SER A 39 11.34 -21.65 -12.44
C SER A 39 11.13 -22.29 -13.81
N ILE A 40 10.80 -23.59 -13.84
CA ILE A 40 10.52 -24.33 -15.08
C ILE A 40 9.20 -23.93 -15.75
N GLU A 41 8.27 -23.31 -15.01
CA GLU A 41 7.02 -22.84 -15.61
C GLU A 41 7.29 -21.77 -16.67
N ALA A 42 6.59 -21.85 -17.80
CA ALA A 42 6.69 -20.86 -18.87
C ALA A 42 6.23 -19.47 -18.40
N LEU A 43 6.89 -18.44 -18.89
CA LEU A 43 6.45 -17.06 -18.69
C LEU A 43 5.10 -16.83 -19.36
N LYS A 44 4.16 -16.23 -18.63
CA LYS A 44 2.84 -15.85 -19.14
C LYS A 44 2.85 -14.42 -19.69
N LYS A 45 1.85 -14.10 -20.49
CA LYS A 45 1.59 -12.72 -20.92
C LYS A 45 1.52 -11.80 -19.68
N HIS A 46 2.12 -10.62 -19.77
CA HIS A 46 2.21 -9.62 -18.69
C HIS A 46 3.12 -9.97 -17.51
N HIS A 47 3.93 -11.02 -17.58
CA HIS A 47 5.09 -11.17 -16.71
C HIS A 47 6.18 -10.22 -17.17
N HIS A 48 6.40 -9.14 -16.43
CA HIS A 48 7.34 -8.07 -16.82
C HIS A 48 8.68 -8.13 -16.09
N PHE A 49 8.77 -8.96 -15.03
CA PHE A 49 10.01 -9.15 -14.27
C PHE A 49 10.03 -10.55 -13.65
N GLU A 50 11.21 -11.13 -13.62
CA GLU A 50 11.49 -12.40 -12.96
C GLU A 50 12.78 -12.30 -12.15
N LEU A 51 12.74 -12.78 -10.91
CA LEU A 51 13.89 -12.99 -10.05
C LEU A 51 14.02 -14.49 -9.80
N VAL A 52 14.99 -15.13 -10.42
CA VAL A 52 15.28 -16.56 -10.26
C VAL A 52 16.02 -16.79 -8.95
N LEU A 53 15.56 -17.73 -8.15
CA LEU A 53 16.13 -18.14 -6.87
C LEU A 53 16.90 -19.45 -7.01
N ASP A 54 17.76 -19.74 -6.06
CA ASP A 54 18.63 -20.94 -6.05
C ASP A 54 17.89 -22.26 -5.72
N ASN A 55 16.68 -22.16 -5.18
CA ASN A 55 15.81 -23.29 -4.84
C ASN A 55 14.90 -23.75 -5.99
N ALA A 56 15.27 -23.48 -7.25
CA ALA A 56 14.48 -23.78 -8.45
C ALA A 56 13.10 -23.09 -8.50
N THR A 57 12.92 -22.00 -7.77
CA THR A 57 11.72 -21.15 -7.88
C THR A 57 12.06 -19.77 -8.47
N SER A 58 11.07 -19.09 -8.93
CA SER A 58 11.17 -17.71 -9.45
C SER A 58 10.09 -16.83 -8.83
N MET A 59 10.50 -15.66 -8.37
CA MET A 59 9.56 -14.59 -8.06
C MET A 59 9.21 -13.84 -9.35
N ARG A 60 7.95 -13.81 -9.72
CA ARG A 60 7.46 -13.17 -10.95
C ARG A 60 6.53 -12.02 -10.65
N PHE A 61 6.72 -10.93 -11.39
CA PHE A 61 5.84 -9.77 -11.36
C PHE A 61 4.94 -9.75 -12.59
N HIS A 62 3.65 -9.88 -12.37
CA HIS A 62 2.60 -9.81 -13.39
C HIS A 62 1.86 -8.50 -13.26
N ASP A 63 1.77 -7.69 -14.34
CA ASP A 63 1.07 -6.40 -14.33
C ASP A 63 0.46 -6.07 -15.71
N PRO A 64 -0.81 -6.45 -15.95
CA PRO A 64 -1.46 -6.23 -17.24
C PRO A 64 -1.56 -4.76 -17.64
N ARG A 65 -1.74 -3.86 -16.68
CA ARG A 65 -1.94 -2.42 -16.95
C ARG A 65 -0.67 -1.59 -16.91
N ARG A 66 0.45 -2.18 -16.49
CA ARG A 66 1.76 -1.53 -16.42
C ARG A 66 1.80 -0.24 -15.57
N PHE A 67 1.03 -0.20 -14.49
CA PHE A 67 1.07 0.88 -13.50
C PHE A 67 2.02 0.59 -12.33
N GLY A 68 2.54 -0.60 -12.26
CA GLY A 68 3.56 -0.97 -11.29
C GLY A 68 4.95 -0.50 -11.71
N SER A 69 5.89 -0.60 -10.79
CA SER A 69 7.28 -0.27 -11.06
C SER A 69 8.22 -1.18 -10.29
N ILE A 70 9.36 -1.46 -10.89
CA ILE A 70 10.48 -2.17 -10.29
C ILE A 70 11.73 -1.33 -10.52
N LEU A 71 12.37 -0.92 -9.43
CA LEU A 71 13.52 -0.04 -9.43
C LEU A 71 14.64 -0.66 -8.61
N TRP A 72 15.86 -0.37 -8.99
CA TRP A 72 17.04 -0.70 -8.21
C TRP A 72 17.56 0.56 -7.52
N GLN A 73 17.82 0.44 -6.22
CA GLN A 73 18.44 1.48 -5.41
C GLN A 73 19.81 0.98 -4.93
N ASN A 74 20.88 1.60 -5.34
CA ASN A 74 22.21 1.32 -4.80
C ASN A 74 22.32 1.75 -3.33
N ASN A 75 23.23 1.14 -2.56
CA ASN A 75 23.38 1.46 -1.13
C ASN A 75 23.67 2.93 -0.86
N ASN A 76 24.38 3.60 -1.78
CA ASN A 76 24.79 5.01 -1.63
C ASN A 76 23.78 6.00 -2.23
N GLU A 77 22.65 5.51 -2.71
CA GLU A 77 21.59 6.31 -3.33
C GLU A 77 20.32 6.26 -2.50
N GLN A 78 19.64 7.38 -2.36
CA GLN A 78 18.31 7.43 -1.80
C GLN A 78 17.33 7.81 -2.90
N LEU A 79 16.40 6.90 -3.22
CA LEU A 79 15.35 7.21 -4.17
C LEU A 79 14.47 8.34 -3.64
N ASN A 80 14.20 9.33 -4.47
CA ASN A 80 13.32 10.45 -4.11
C ASN A 80 11.90 10.03 -3.73
N LEU A 81 11.50 8.80 -4.10
CA LEU A 81 10.21 8.19 -3.77
C LEU A 81 9.89 8.19 -2.26
N PHE A 82 10.90 8.10 -1.40
CA PHE A 82 10.72 7.96 0.05
C PHE A 82 10.89 9.26 0.83
N LYS A 83 11.41 10.31 0.18
CA LYS A 83 11.86 11.55 0.84
C LYS A 83 10.76 12.27 1.62
N ASN A 84 9.54 12.28 1.08
CA ASN A 84 8.43 13.05 1.64
C ASN A 84 7.28 12.16 2.12
N LEU A 85 7.52 10.87 2.33
CA LEU A 85 6.46 9.98 2.81
C LEU A 85 6.12 10.24 4.26
N GLY A 86 4.85 10.42 4.53
CA GLY A 86 4.28 10.52 5.87
C GLY A 86 4.46 9.24 6.70
N PRO A 87 3.97 9.22 7.95
CA PRO A 87 4.08 8.07 8.83
C PRO A 87 3.30 6.84 8.33
N GLU A 88 3.73 5.67 8.78
CA GLU A 88 2.99 4.42 8.59
C GLU A 88 1.74 4.44 9.48
N PRO A 89 0.55 4.13 8.94
CA PRO A 89 -0.71 4.29 9.69
C PRO A 89 -0.83 3.38 10.91
N LEU A 90 -0.10 2.26 10.95
CA LEU A 90 -0.11 1.33 12.08
C LEU A 90 1.07 1.53 13.05
N SER A 91 1.94 2.50 12.81
CA SER A 91 3.01 2.84 13.75
C SER A 91 2.52 3.78 14.86
N SER A 92 3.36 3.94 15.89
CA SER A 92 3.17 4.93 16.94
C SER A 92 3.34 6.37 16.47
N GLU A 93 4.02 6.57 15.34
CA GLU A 93 4.24 7.89 14.73
C GLU A 93 2.98 8.47 14.09
N PHE A 94 1.92 7.68 13.89
CA PHE A 94 0.66 8.13 13.31
C PHE A 94 -0.42 8.24 14.37
N ASP A 95 -0.84 9.49 14.66
CA ASP A 95 -1.88 9.80 15.61
C ASP A 95 -2.84 10.89 15.09
N ASP A 96 -3.84 11.21 15.90
CA ASP A 96 -4.85 12.20 15.58
C ASP A 96 -4.32 13.64 15.63
N GLU A 97 -3.30 13.89 16.46
CA GLU A 97 -2.66 15.21 16.55
C GLU A 97 -1.95 15.56 15.25
N ILE A 98 -1.17 14.62 14.69
CA ILE A 98 -0.46 14.78 13.42
C ILE A 98 -1.46 15.07 12.28
N LEU A 99 -2.55 14.28 12.18
CA LEU A 99 -3.59 14.52 11.18
C LEU A 99 -4.27 15.87 11.37
N TYR A 100 -4.62 16.20 12.60
CA TYR A 100 -5.29 17.46 12.90
C TYR A 100 -4.41 18.65 12.55
N LEU A 101 -3.17 18.71 13.03
CA LEU A 101 -2.23 19.79 12.77
C LEU A 101 -1.91 19.94 11.28
N SER A 102 -1.62 18.82 10.60
CA SER A 102 -1.35 18.81 9.15
C SER A 102 -2.52 19.29 8.29
N SER A 103 -3.74 19.20 8.82
CA SER A 103 -4.95 19.62 8.09
C SER A 103 -5.22 21.13 8.18
N ARG A 104 -4.65 21.82 9.14
CA ARG A 104 -5.00 23.25 9.38
C ARG A 104 -4.73 24.08 8.13
N GLY A 105 -5.67 25.00 7.84
CA GLY A 105 -5.63 25.84 6.64
C GLY A 105 -5.92 25.11 5.31
N ARG A 106 -6.05 23.78 5.28
CA ARG A 106 -6.27 23.01 4.05
C ARG A 106 -7.73 23.11 3.59
N LYS A 107 -7.94 23.60 2.36
CA LYS A 107 -9.26 23.69 1.71
C LYS A 107 -9.67 22.39 0.99
N LYS A 108 -8.70 21.52 0.63
CA LYS A 108 -8.98 20.24 -0.04
C LYS A 108 -9.88 19.35 0.81
N ASN A 109 -10.66 18.49 0.15
CA ASN A 109 -11.54 17.58 0.86
C ASN A 109 -10.75 16.55 1.68
N ILE A 110 -11.36 16.06 2.77
CA ILE A 110 -10.70 15.18 3.73
C ILE A 110 -10.29 13.84 3.12
N LYS A 111 -11.06 13.32 2.15
CA LYS A 111 -10.70 12.06 1.46
C LYS A 111 -9.38 12.23 0.69
N THR A 112 -9.27 13.27 -0.14
CA THR A 112 -8.02 13.56 -0.88
C THR A 112 -6.88 13.89 0.07
N PHE A 113 -7.16 14.51 1.23
CA PHE A 113 -6.16 14.82 2.24
C PHE A 113 -5.54 13.57 2.85
N ILE A 114 -6.34 12.58 3.28
CA ILE A 114 -5.81 11.33 3.88
C ILE A 114 -5.26 10.34 2.84
N MET A 115 -5.55 10.53 1.57
CA MET A 115 -4.95 9.77 0.47
C MET A 115 -3.59 10.31 0.02
N ASP A 116 -3.21 11.49 0.49
CA ASP A 116 -1.92 12.11 0.21
C ASP A 116 -0.82 11.39 1.00
N SER A 117 0.10 10.73 0.29
CA SER A 117 1.19 9.94 0.91
C SER A 117 2.16 10.77 1.74
N ASN A 118 2.17 12.11 1.60
CA ASN A 118 2.93 13.00 2.46
C ASN A 118 2.28 13.19 3.84
N ILE A 119 0.99 12.89 3.97
CA ILE A 119 0.22 13.00 5.21
C ILE A 119 0.21 11.69 5.97
N VAL A 120 -0.17 10.61 5.29
CA VAL A 120 -0.14 9.25 5.80
C VAL A 120 0.02 8.28 4.65
N VAL A 121 0.88 7.29 4.79
CA VAL A 121 1.10 6.32 3.71
C VAL A 121 0.08 5.18 3.75
N GLY A 122 -0.05 4.46 2.65
CA GLY A 122 -0.85 3.23 2.58
C GLY A 122 -2.36 3.43 2.40
N VAL A 123 -2.93 4.55 2.82
CA VAL A 123 -4.37 4.83 2.72
C VAL A 123 -4.74 5.14 1.26
N GLY A 124 -5.28 4.14 0.56
CA GLY A 124 -5.79 4.27 -0.81
C GLY A 124 -7.29 4.57 -0.85
N ASN A 125 -7.84 4.61 -2.06
CA ASN A 125 -9.25 4.98 -2.30
C ASN A 125 -10.25 4.12 -1.50
N ILE A 126 -10.04 2.81 -1.43
CA ILE A 126 -10.90 1.88 -0.69
C ILE A 126 -10.89 2.24 0.79
N TYR A 127 -9.72 2.18 1.42
CA TYR A 127 -9.58 2.38 2.86
C TYR A 127 -9.90 3.80 3.31
N ALA A 128 -9.68 4.82 2.46
CA ALA A 128 -10.12 6.19 2.73
C ALA A 128 -11.65 6.29 2.78
N SER A 129 -12.36 5.64 1.85
CA SER A 129 -13.83 5.65 1.84
C SER A 129 -14.40 4.94 3.07
N GLU A 130 -13.91 3.74 3.35
CA GLU A 130 -14.37 2.93 4.49
C GLU A 130 -14.10 3.62 5.83
N SER A 131 -12.88 4.18 6.01
CA SER A 131 -12.51 4.87 7.25
C SER A 131 -13.36 6.12 7.49
N LEU A 132 -13.63 6.89 6.44
CA LEU A 132 -14.48 8.08 6.55
C LEU A 132 -15.93 7.71 6.84
N PHE A 133 -16.44 6.65 6.24
CA PHE A 133 -17.78 6.14 6.50
C PHE A 133 -17.93 5.69 7.96
N GLN A 134 -17.02 4.85 8.45
CA GLN A 134 -17.04 4.41 9.84
C GLN A 134 -16.89 5.57 10.84
N ALA A 135 -16.09 6.58 10.50
CA ALA A 135 -15.92 7.78 11.34
C ALA A 135 -17.10 8.77 11.24
N GLY A 136 -18.11 8.53 10.40
CA GLY A 136 -19.25 9.43 10.18
C GLY A 136 -18.84 10.78 9.60
N ILE A 137 -17.82 10.79 8.70
CA ILE A 137 -17.27 12.02 8.12
C ILE A 137 -17.53 12.05 6.62
N SER A 138 -18.25 13.07 6.14
CA SER A 138 -18.43 13.26 4.70
C SER A 138 -17.08 13.38 3.99
N PRO A 139 -16.81 12.59 2.92
CA PRO A 139 -15.56 12.64 2.18
C PRO A 139 -15.30 13.99 1.50
N LYS A 140 -16.35 14.75 1.24
CA LYS A 140 -16.29 16.10 0.63
C LYS A 140 -16.00 17.22 1.64
N ARG A 141 -16.01 16.92 2.95
CA ARG A 141 -15.73 17.92 3.98
C ARG A 141 -14.31 18.47 3.82
N ALA A 142 -14.12 19.79 3.95
CA ALA A 142 -12.79 20.38 3.93
C ALA A 142 -11.96 19.88 5.13
N ALA A 143 -10.73 19.40 4.87
CA ALA A 143 -9.85 18.87 5.89
C ALA A 143 -9.63 19.86 7.04
N GLY A 144 -9.34 21.14 6.72
CA GLY A 144 -9.12 22.20 7.72
C GLY A 144 -10.33 22.55 8.57
N LYS A 145 -11.56 22.19 8.14
CA LYS A 145 -12.81 22.40 8.89
C LYS A 145 -13.24 21.19 9.73
N THR A 146 -12.41 20.15 9.79
CA THR A 146 -12.66 18.93 10.58
C THR A 146 -12.10 19.15 11.99
N SER A 147 -12.92 18.88 13.02
CA SER A 147 -12.53 19.07 14.43
C SER A 147 -11.52 18.01 14.90
N LYS A 148 -10.78 18.29 15.98
CA LYS A 148 -9.83 17.37 16.60
C LYS A 148 -10.51 16.04 16.99
N LYS A 149 -11.69 16.10 17.61
CA LYS A 149 -12.48 14.91 17.99
C LYS A 149 -12.81 14.03 16.78
N ARG A 150 -13.12 14.61 15.62
CA ARG A 150 -13.36 13.85 14.39
C ARG A 150 -12.08 13.23 13.82
N TYR A 151 -10.94 13.90 13.94
CA TYR A 151 -9.65 13.31 13.55
C TYR A 151 -9.26 12.16 14.46
N GLN A 152 -9.56 12.25 15.77
CA GLN A 152 -9.38 11.12 16.69
C GLN A 152 -10.16 9.87 16.25
N ALA A 153 -11.44 10.02 15.96
CA ALA A 153 -12.26 8.92 15.44
C ALA A 153 -11.73 8.39 14.10
N LEU A 154 -11.37 9.29 13.18
CA LEU A 154 -10.85 8.90 11.85
C LEU A 154 -9.53 8.14 11.94
N THR A 155 -8.60 8.56 12.78
CA THR A 155 -7.32 7.87 13.00
C THR A 155 -7.54 6.46 13.50
N GLN A 156 -8.45 6.27 14.45
CA GLN A 156 -8.80 4.93 14.95
C GLN A 156 -9.43 4.07 13.86
N CYS A 157 -10.38 4.61 13.08
CA CYS A 157 -10.99 3.89 11.96
C CYS A 157 -9.97 3.48 10.90
N ILE A 158 -9.01 4.34 10.56
CA ILE A 158 -7.92 4.01 9.64
C ILE A 158 -7.10 2.83 10.17
N LYS A 159 -6.69 2.86 11.44
CA LYS A 159 -5.92 1.78 12.07
C LYS A 159 -6.69 0.46 12.10
N ILE A 160 -7.96 0.49 12.50
CA ILE A 160 -8.82 -0.70 12.57
C ILE A 160 -8.98 -1.32 11.18
N ILE A 161 -9.39 -0.54 10.19
CA ILE A 161 -9.66 -1.02 8.83
C ILE A 161 -8.41 -1.62 8.19
N LEU A 162 -7.26 -0.96 8.31
CA LEU A 162 -6.01 -1.48 7.75
C LEU A 162 -5.54 -2.75 8.47
N SER A 163 -5.71 -2.83 9.79
CA SER A 163 -5.40 -4.04 10.55
C SER A 163 -6.29 -5.22 10.14
N GLU A 164 -7.60 -4.98 10.01
CA GLU A 164 -8.56 -5.98 9.53
C GLU A 164 -8.26 -6.42 8.10
N ALA A 165 -7.93 -5.48 7.21
CA ALA A 165 -7.56 -5.78 5.83
C ALA A 165 -6.32 -6.69 5.76
N ILE A 166 -5.31 -6.43 6.60
CA ILE A 166 -4.11 -7.27 6.68
C ILE A 166 -4.45 -8.67 7.18
N LYS A 167 -5.24 -8.80 8.25
CA LYS A 167 -5.69 -10.09 8.81
C LYS A 167 -6.44 -10.94 7.78
N ASN A 168 -7.22 -10.30 6.91
CA ASN A 168 -8.00 -10.97 5.87
C ASN A 168 -7.24 -11.16 4.54
N GLY A 169 -5.92 -10.99 4.54
CA GLY A 169 -5.08 -11.19 3.35
C GLY A 169 -5.24 -10.13 2.25
N GLY A 170 -5.79 -8.96 2.59
CA GLY A 170 -6.00 -7.84 1.69
C GLY A 170 -7.37 -7.79 1.03
N THR A 171 -7.56 -6.78 0.16
CA THR A 171 -8.81 -6.54 -0.58
C THR A 171 -8.60 -6.90 -2.03
N THR A 172 -9.15 -8.02 -2.47
CA THR A 172 -9.24 -8.37 -3.89
C THR A 172 -10.59 -7.91 -4.41
N LEU A 173 -10.59 -6.95 -5.32
CA LEU A 173 -11.81 -6.56 -6.04
C LEU A 173 -11.91 -7.30 -7.38
N ASN A 174 -10.88 -7.21 -8.21
CA ASN A 174 -10.83 -7.92 -9.50
C ASN A 174 -9.44 -8.49 -9.82
N ASP A 175 -8.37 -7.76 -9.50
CA ASP A 175 -7.02 -8.00 -10.06
C ASP A 175 -5.97 -8.42 -9.03
N PHE A 176 -6.20 -8.19 -7.71
CA PHE A 176 -5.22 -8.55 -6.68
C PHE A 176 -5.47 -9.94 -6.12
N SER A 177 -4.44 -10.78 -6.13
CA SER A 177 -4.39 -12.02 -5.39
C SER A 177 -3.15 -12.02 -4.47
N ASN A 178 -3.16 -12.86 -3.44
CA ASN A 178 -2.00 -13.08 -2.61
C ASN A 178 -0.93 -13.88 -3.37
N ILE A 179 0.22 -14.14 -2.74
CA ILE A 179 1.36 -14.85 -3.34
C ILE A 179 0.99 -16.28 -3.81
N ASP A 180 -0.04 -16.89 -3.22
CA ASP A 180 -0.56 -18.21 -3.58
C ASP A 180 -1.66 -18.15 -4.65
N GLY A 181 -1.92 -16.97 -5.21
CA GLY A 181 -2.98 -16.75 -6.21
C GLY A 181 -4.40 -16.70 -5.61
N LYS A 182 -4.54 -16.72 -4.28
CA LYS A 182 -5.85 -16.67 -3.61
C LYS A 182 -6.35 -15.23 -3.48
N PRO A 183 -7.65 -14.98 -3.64
CA PRO A 183 -8.21 -13.65 -3.41
C PRO A 183 -8.14 -13.27 -1.92
N GLY A 184 -7.93 -12.00 -1.63
CA GLY A 184 -8.10 -11.46 -0.29
C GLY A 184 -9.60 -11.32 0.04
N TYR A 185 -9.98 -11.69 1.24
CA TYR A 185 -11.40 -11.76 1.67
C TYR A 185 -11.95 -10.45 2.23
N PHE A 186 -11.13 -9.42 2.40
CA PHE A 186 -11.58 -8.15 2.97
C PHE A 186 -12.62 -7.42 2.11
N SER A 187 -12.71 -7.72 0.81
CA SER A 187 -13.76 -7.20 -0.07
C SER A 187 -15.19 -7.53 0.39
N GLN A 188 -15.36 -8.64 1.10
CA GLN A 188 -16.67 -9.10 1.59
C GLN A 188 -17.20 -8.26 2.76
N VAL A 189 -16.32 -7.58 3.50
CA VAL A 189 -16.67 -6.75 4.68
C VAL A 189 -16.69 -5.25 4.38
N LEU A 190 -16.51 -4.83 3.12
CA LEU A 190 -16.59 -3.43 2.74
C LEU A 190 -18.01 -2.89 2.90
N SER A 191 -18.14 -1.70 3.50
CA SER A 191 -19.43 -1.08 3.82
C SER A 191 -19.94 -0.18 2.68
N VAL A 192 -19.06 0.51 1.98
CA VAL A 192 -19.46 1.52 0.97
C VAL A 192 -18.73 1.38 -0.35
N TYR A 193 -17.50 0.89 -0.38
CA TYR A 193 -16.75 0.79 -1.63
C TYR A 193 -17.31 -0.34 -2.51
N GLY A 194 -17.66 0.01 -3.77
CA GLY A 194 -18.26 -0.94 -4.71
C GLY A 194 -19.74 -1.23 -4.48
N ARG A 195 -20.41 -0.44 -3.62
CA ARG A 195 -21.86 -0.50 -3.43
C ARG A 195 -22.54 0.59 -4.25
N ASN A 196 -23.69 0.27 -4.86
CA ASN A 196 -24.59 1.17 -5.56
C ASN A 196 -25.48 1.92 -4.57
#